data_cd8cad686f8011bd97bbf698eedf4ab8
#
_entry.id   cd8cad686f8011bd97bbf698eedf4ab8
#
_cell.length_a   1.000
_cell.length_b   1.000
_cell.length_c   1.000
_cell.angle_alpha   90.00
_cell.angle_beta   90.00
_cell.angle_gamma   90.00
#
_symmetry.space_group_name_H-M   'P 1'
#
loop_
_entity.id
_entity.type
_entity.pdbx_description
1 polymer ?
#
loop_
_entity_poly.entity_id
_entity_poly.type
_entity_poly.pdbx_seq_one_letter_code
_entity_poly.pdbx_strand_id
1 'polypeptide(L)'
;PVDNPHGVTGITRALINMVAVLVIACPCAMGLATPTAIMVGTGRGAEMGILFRSGEALERAGKTEVVVLDKTGTITRGQPQVTDIVSVHEGISKEQLMQTAASVEKGSEHPLGEALIAAATEMGLNLTEPANFLAVPGKGVSAEINAERVLVGTLDFLQENGFDISPIMPAAEEYRRQGKTIMAVAQNTEVIGVVAVADTLRTGSKEAVKELKEMGMQVIMLTGDNLETAREIGQQAGIDQVIAGVLPEGKINEIRRLQESGKVVAMVGDGINDAPSLAQADLGVAIGSGTDVAVAAAPVTLIGSDLRGVVKAIALS
;
A
#
# COMPACT_ATOMS: atom_id res chain seq x y z
N PRO A 1 -28.10 67.88 13.48
CA PRO A 1 -27.32 67.88 14.71
C PRO A 1 -27.27 66.46 15.20
N VAL A 2 -26.08 65.86 15.12
CA VAL A 2 -25.82 64.53 15.68
C VAL A 2 -25.65 64.79 17.18
N ASP A 3 -26.56 64.28 18.00
CA ASP A 3 -26.45 64.32 19.44
C ASP A 3 -25.07 63.87 19.90
N ASN A 4 -24.37 64.75 20.60
CA ASN A 4 -23.04 64.48 21.15
C ASN A 4 -23.14 64.35 22.68
N PRO A 5 -23.60 63.22 23.21
CA PRO A 5 -23.91 63.02 24.65
C PRO A 5 -22.68 63.09 25.55
N HIS A 6 -21.45 63.11 24.96
CA HIS A 6 -20.18 63.10 25.69
C HIS A 6 -19.27 64.30 25.48
N GLY A 7 -19.76 65.41 24.83
CA GLY A 7 -18.97 66.65 24.66
C GLY A 7 -17.72 66.54 23.79
N VAL A 8 -17.59 65.48 23.00
CA VAL A 8 -16.42 65.20 22.18
C VAL A 8 -16.44 66.08 20.95
N THR A 9 -15.35 66.81 20.66
CA THR A 9 -15.24 67.69 19.46
C THR A 9 -15.31 66.84 18.17
N GLY A 10 -15.77 67.46 17.06
CA GLY A 10 -15.86 66.78 15.76
C GLY A 10 -14.53 66.18 15.34
N ILE A 11 -13.40 66.84 15.62
CA ILE A 11 -12.05 66.37 15.32
C ILE A 11 -11.71 65.12 16.16
N THR A 12 -12.02 65.15 17.45
CA THR A 12 -11.76 63.98 18.33
C THR A 12 -12.55 62.75 17.89
N ARG A 13 -13.80 62.95 17.43
CA ARG A 13 -14.66 61.88 16.95
C ARG A 13 -14.14 61.32 15.60
N ALA A 14 -13.67 62.20 14.72
CA ALA A 14 -13.05 61.80 13.46
C ALA A 14 -11.76 60.97 13.71
N LEU A 15 -10.92 61.39 14.66
CA LEU A 15 -9.73 60.67 15.07
C LEU A 15 -10.06 59.27 15.68
N ILE A 16 -11.06 59.22 16.56
CA ILE A 16 -11.50 57.95 17.15
C ILE A 16 -12.00 56.98 16.07
N ASN A 17 -12.83 57.48 15.14
CA ASN A 17 -13.35 56.67 14.05
C ASN A 17 -12.22 56.21 13.10
N MET A 18 -11.26 57.07 12.78
CA MET A 18 -10.10 56.71 11.97
C MET A 18 -9.25 55.62 12.64
N VAL A 19 -8.94 55.76 13.92
CA VAL A 19 -8.20 54.77 14.69
C VAL A 19 -8.97 53.46 14.78
N ALA A 20 -10.30 53.54 15.03
CA ALA A 20 -11.14 52.32 15.07
C ALA A 20 -11.13 51.59 13.73
N VAL A 21 -11.24 52.31 12.60
CA VAL A 21 -11.15 51.69 11.27
C VAL A 21 -9.77 51.11 11.02
N LEU A 22 -8.69 51.80 11.39
CA LEU A 22 -7.32 51.28 11.24
C LEU A 22 -7.07 50.03 12.10
N VAL A 23 -7.56 49.99 13.34
CA VAL A 23 -7.44 48.83 14.25
C VAL A 23 -8.26 47.65 13.73
N ILE A 24 -9.49 47.88 13.27
CA ILE A 24 -10.35 46.84 12.70
C ILE A 24 -9.79 46.34 11.36
N ALA A 25 -9.24 47.22 10.54
CA ALA A 25 -8.63 46.89 9.26
C ALA A 25 -7.27 46.19 9.39
N CYS A 26 -6.66 46.19 10.60
CA CYS A 26 -5.45 45.45 10.88
C CYS A 26 -5.79 43.97 11.18
N PRO A 27 -5.54 43.02 10.28
CA PRO A 27 -5.87 41.61 10.51
C PRO A 27 -4.84 40.92 11.42
N CYS A 28 -4.29 41.64 12.42
CA CYS A 28 -3.19 41.15 13.26
C CYS A 28 -3.51 39.81 13.96
N ALA A 29 -4.72 39.66 14.47
CA ALA A 29 -5.16 38.42 15.08
C ALA A 29 -5.28 37.28 14.04
N MET A 30 -5.83 37.56 12.86
CA MET A 30 -5.97 36.62 11.75
C MET A 30 -4.59 36.31 11.11
N GLY A 31 -3.70 37.32 11.04
CA GLY A 31 -2.32 37.14 10.53
C GLY A 31 -1.40 36.34 11.41
N LEU A 32 -1.74 36.13 12.70
CA LEU A 32 -0.97 35.27 13.61
C LEU A 32 -1.63 33.90 13.85
N ALA A 33 -2.95 33.83 13.86
CA ALA A 33 -3.67 32.60 14.18
C ALA A 33 -3.41 31.49 13.17
N THR A 34 -3.55 31.79 11.86
CA THR A 34 -3.36 30.78 10.80
C THR A 34 -1.93 30.25 10.72
N PRO A 35 -0.86 31.10 10.66
CA PRO A 35 0.51 30.60 10.69
C PRO A 35 0.84 29.79 11.96
N THR A 36 0.33 30.21 13.12
CA THR A 36 0.53 29.47 14.37
C THR A 36 -0.16 28.11 14.34
N ALA A 37 -1.40 28.05 13.88
CA ALA A 37 -2.11 26.76 13.74
C ALA A 37 -1.39 25.81 12.77
N ILE A 38 -0.93 26.31 11.61
CA ILE A 38 -0.15 25.53 10.66
C ILE A 38 1.16 25.05 11.30
N MET A 39 1.88 25.89 12.01
CA MET A 39 3.13 25.55 12.66
C MET A 39 2.92 24.45 13.72
N VAL A 40 1.89 24.59 14.55
CA VAL A 40 1.54 23.60 15.59
C VAL A 40 1.06 22.30 14.93
N GLY A 41 0.19 22.38 13.93
CA GLY A 41 -0.32 21.22 13.19
C GLY A 41 0.80 20.42 12.50
N THR A 42 1.66 21.11 11.75
CA THR A 42 2.79 20.45 11.06
C THR A 42 3.83 19.91 12.04
N GLY A 43 4.10 20.63 13.12
CA GLY A 43 4.98 20.17 14.22
C GLY A 43 4.44 18.90 14.89
N ARG A 44 3.14 18.88 15.20
CA ARG A 44 2.49 17.69 15.77
C ARG A 44 2.46 16.53 14.78
N GLY A 45 2.26 16.82 13.48
CA GLY A 45 2.39 15.83 12.41
C GLY A 45 3.78 15.19 12.39
N ALA A 46 4.83 16.00 12.44
CA ALA A 46 6.21 15.53 12.43
C ALA A 46 6.53 14.62 13.64
N GLU A 47 6.04 14.94 14.84
CA GLU A 47 6.15 14.08 16.03
C GLU A 47 5.49 12.71 15.82
N MET A 48 4.43 12.63 15.00
CA MET A 48 3.73 11.40 14.66
C MET A 48 4.29 10.70 13.40
N GLY A 49 5.39 11.20 12.85
CA GLY A 49 5.98 10.67 11.62
C GLY A 49 5.23 11.06 10.34
N ILE A 50 4.48 12.17 10.37
CA ILE A 50 3.72 12.70 9.24
C ILE A 50 4.35 14.03 8.83
N LEU A 51 4.91 14.08 7.62
CA LEU A 51 5.56 15.28 7.11
C LEU A 51 4.62 15.99 6.11
N PHE A 52 4.13 17.15 6.48
CA PHE A 52 3.40 18.06 5.59
C PHE A 52 4.38 19.03 4.92
N ARG A 53 4.36 19.13 3.61
CA ARG A 53 5.24 20.00 2.84
C ARG A 53 4.84 21.46 2.91
N SER A 54 3.54 21.71 3.12
CA SER A 54 2.96 23.06 3.19
C SER A 54 1.73 23.09 4.08
N GLY A 55 1.34 24.30 4.52
CA GLY A 55 0.06 24.50 5.20
C GLY A 55 -1.15 24.18 4.33
N GLU A 56 -1.02 24.36 3.00
CA GLU A 56 -2.06 23.98 2.04
C GLU A 56 -2.32 22.47 2.06
N ALA A 57 -1.28 21.64 2.17
CA ALA A 57 -1.43 20.19 2.27
C ALA A 57 -2.20 19.78 3.54
N LEU A 58 -1.95 20.47 4.66
CA LEU A 58 -2.69 20.28 5.91
C LEU A 58 -4.18 20.66 5.72
N GLU A 59 -4.47 21.80 5.10
CA GLU A 59 -5.84 22.25 4.83
C GLU A 59 -6.58 21.30 3.88
N ARG A 60 -5.91 20.81 2.83
CA ARG A 60 -6.49 19.82 1.88
C ARG A 60 -6.80 18.49 2.54
N ALA A 61 -5.96 18.05 3.49
CA ALA A 61 -6.22 16.84 4.24
C ALA A 61 -7.58 16.90 4.97
N GLY A 62 -7.92 18.03 5.60
CA GLY A 62 -9.21 18.22 6.28
C GLY A 62 -10.42 18.32 5.36
N LYS A 63 -10.21 18.58 4.07
CA LYS A 63 -11.29 18.67 3.07
C LYS A 63 -11.48 17.38 2.30
N THR A 64 -10.66 16.34 2.56
CA THR A 64 -10.69 15.06 1.85
C THR A 64 -12.02 14.35 2.05
N GLU A 65 -12.64 13.92 0.96
CA GLU A 65 -13.90 13.15 0.95
C GLU A 65 -13.69 11.72 0.44
N VAL A 66 -12.71 11.53 -0.46
CA VAL A 66 -12.39 10.22 -1.07
C VAL A 66 -10.93 9.92 -0.85
N VAL A 67 -10.65 8.73 -0.35
CA VAL A 67 -9.28 8.20 -0.19
C VAL A 67 -9.09 7.05 -1.17
N VAL A 68 -8.24 7.26 -2.16
CA VAL A 68 -7.84 6.24 -3.13
C VAL A 68 -6.53 5.63 -2.65
N LEU A 69 -6.53 4.33 -2.43
CA LEU A 69 -5.39 3.56 -1.94
C LEU A 69 -4.83 2.70 -3.09
N ASP A 70 -3.55 2.81 -3.38
CA ASP A 70 -2.89 1.79 -4.19
C ASP A 70 -2.87 0.45 -3.45
N LYS A 71 -2.81 -0.66 -4.18
CA LYS A 71 -2.71 -2.00 -3.56
C LYS A 71 -1.28 -2.30 -3.11
N THR A 72 -0.38 -2.38 -4.09
CA THR A 72 0.97 -2.95 -3.90
C THR A 72 1.88 -1.99 -3.15
N GLY A 73 2.49 -2.45 -2.07
CA GLY A 73 3.36 -1.58 -1.26
C GLY A 73 2.62 -0.53 -0.42
N THR A 74 1.28 -0.42 -0.52
CA THR A 74 0.43 0.51 0.24
C THR A 74 -0.52 -0.22 1.17
N ILE A 75 -1.57 -0.85 0.66
CA ILE A 75 -2.47 -1.72 1.45
C ILE A 75 -1.77 -3.02 1.81
N THR A 76 -0.98 -3.56 0.87
CA THR A 76 -0.19 -4.77 1.03
C THR A 76 1.28 -4.44 1.27
N ARG A 77 2.05 -5.45 1.66
CA ARG A 77 3.49 -5.28 1.94
C ARG A 77 4.32 -5.01 0.69
N GLY A 78 3.80 -5.37 -0.50
CA GLY A 78 4.54 -5.29 -1.76
C GLY A 78 5.63 -6.36 -1.89
N GLN A 79 5.63 -7.33 -0.99
CA GLN A 79 6.54 -8.46 -0.96
C GLN A 79 5.74 -9.75 -0.85
N PRO A 80 5.88 -10.68 -1.81
CA PRO A 80 5.25 -11.97 -1.74
C PRO A 80 5.64 -12.70 -0.45
N GLN A 81 4.69 -13.39 0.16
CA GLN A 81 4.91 -14.24 1.34
C GLN A 81 4.24 -15.59 1.13
N VAL A 82 4.85 -16.65 1.66
CA VAL A 82 4.22 -17.95 1.70
C VAL A 82 3.02 -17.90 2.65
N THR A 83 1.84 -18.27 2.13
CA THR A 83 0.59 -18.25 2.91
C THR A 83 0.13 -19.66 3.25
N ASP A 84 0.37 -20.63 2.36
CA ASP A 84 -0.08 -22.02 2.55
C ASP A 84 0.93 -23.00 1.97
N ILE A 85 1.01 -24.17 2.60
CA ILE A 85 1.85 -25.29 2.19
C ILE A 85 1.00 -26.55 2.24
N VAL A 86 0.89 -27.26 1.12
CA VAL A 86 0.16 -28.53 1.02
C VAL A 86 1.07 -29.59 0.45
N SER A 87 1.39 -30.61 1.28
CA SER A 87 2.03 -31.82 0.82
C SER A 87 0.96 -32.83 0.40
N VAL A 88 1.16 -33.49 -0.74
CA VAL A 88 0.29 -34.53 -1.26
C VAL A 88 0.95 -35.92 -1.18
N HIS A 89 2.21 -35.97 -0.79
CA HIS A 89 2.96 -37.23 -0.63
C HIS A 89 2.96 -37.70 0.84
N GLU A 90 2.51 -38.90 1.12
CA GLU A 90 2.33 -39.44 2.49
C GLU A 90 3.62 -39.46 3.33
N GLY A 91 4.79 -39.49 2.70
CA GLY A 91 6.09 -39.52 3.38
C GLY A 91 6.78 -38.19 3.56
N ILE A 92 6.20 -37.08 3.08
CA ILE A 92 6.83 -35.77 3.08
C ILE A 92 5.99 -34.78 3.90
N SER A 93 6.56 -34.27 4.98
CA SER A 93 5.90 -33.25 5.80
C SER A 93 5.88 -31.89 5.10
N LYS A 94 5.06 -30.93 5.58
CA LYS A 94 5.04 -29.55 5.09
C LYS A 94 6.40 -28.86 5.25
N GLU A 95 7.08 -29.14 6.34
CA GLU A 95 8.41 -28.62 6.63
C GLU A 95 9.45 -29.15 5.63
N GLN A 96 9.39 -30.44 5.31
CA GLN A 96 10.27 -31.06 4.31
C GLN A 96 9.98 -30.54 2.90
N LEU A 97 8.71 -30.39 2.52
CA LEU A 97 8.32 -29.78 1.24
C LEU A 97 8.87 -28.35 1.13
N MET A 98 8.69 -27.56 2.20
CA MET A 98 9.17 -26.19 2.25
C MET A 98 10.70 -26.10 2.19
N GLN A 99 11.39 -26.97 2.94
CA GLN A 99 12.85 -27.07 2.92
C GLN A 99 13.39 -27.41 1.53
N THR A 100 12.76 -28.37 0.85
CA THR A 100 13.14 -28.79 -0.50
C THR A 100 12.93 -27.65 -1.50
N ALA A 101 11.75 -27.02 -1.50
CA ALA A 101 11.42 -25.91 -2.40
C ALA A 101 12.35 -24.71 -2.18
N ALA A 102 12.55 -24.29 -0.93
CA ALA A 102 13.41 -23.15 -0.60
C ALA A 102 14.89 -23.44 -0.88
N SER A 103 15.36 -24.69 -0.74
CA SER A 103 16.73 -25.06 -1.07
C SER A 103 17.02 -24.88 -2.56
N VAL A 104 16.08 -25.25 -3.43
CA VAL A 104 16.24 -25.01 -4.90
C VAL A 104 16.27 -23.53 -5.20
N GLU A 105 15.40 -22.73 -4.58
CA GLU A 105 15.29 -21.30 -4.82
C GLU A 105 16.48 -20.46 -4.31
N LYS A 106 17.38 -21.03 -3.50
CA LYS A 106 18.64 -20.35 -3.12
C LYS A 106 19.49 -19.90 -4.32
N GLY A 107 19.34 -20.57 -5.46
CA GLY A 107 19.99 -20.17 -6.72
C GLY A 107 19.23 -19.09 -7.50
N SER A 108 18.06 -18.66 -7.04
CA SER A 108 17.15 -17.75 -7.74
C SER A 108 17.18 -16.34 -7.14
N GLU A 109 17.12 -15.31 -8.00
CA GLU A 109 16.92 -13.91 -7.60
C GLU A 109 15.46 -13.48 -7.77
N HIS A 110 14.54 -14.43 -7.97
CA HIS A 110 13.14 -14.12 -8.21
C HIS A 110 12.42 -13.83 -6.88
N PRO A 111 11.54 -12.81 -6.79
CA PRO A 111 10.82 -12.45 -5.54
C PRO A 111 10.01 -13.59 -4.92
N LEU A 112 9.50 -14.53 -5.73
CA LEU A 112 8.81 -15.73 -5.21
C LEU A 112 9.80 -16.68 -4.54
N GLY A 113 11.02 -16.82 -5.07
CA GLY A 113 12.09 -17.61 -4.47
C GLY A 113 12.54 -17.02 -3.13
N GLU A 114 12.71 -15.70 -3.08
CA GLU A 114 13.02 -14.99 -1.83
C GLU A 114 11.93 -15.22 -0.76
N ALA A 115 10.66 -15.25 -1.16
CA ALA A 115 9.55 -15.54 -0.26
C ALA A 115 9.63 -16.95 0.35
N LEU A 116 10.02 -17.96 -0.46
CA LEU A 116 10.21 -19.33 0.03
C LEU A 116 11.40 -19.40 1.00
N ILE A 117 12.51 -18.77 0.67
CA ILE A 117 13.71 -18.74 1.53
C ILE A 117 13.40 -18.05 2.86
N ALA A 118 12.71 -16.91 2.83
CA ALA A 118 12.32 -16.20 4.03
C ALA A 118 11.42 -17.05 4.94
N ALA A 119 10.38 -17.68 4.38
CA ALA A 119 9.48 -18.55 5.12
C ALA A 119 10.20 -19.77 5.71
N ALA A 120 11.08 -20.41 4.96
CA ALA A 120 11.87 -21.55 5.46
C ALA A 120 12.81 -21.12 6.60
N THR A 121 13.38 -19.93 6.53
CA THR A 121 14.23 -19.35 7.57
C THR A 121 13.44 -19.06 8.85
N GLU A 122 12.24 -18.49 8.72
CA GLU A 122 11.32 -18.27 9.85
C GLU A 122 10.89 -19.57 10.52
N MET A 123 10.72 -20.64 9.73
CA MET A 123 10.44 -22.00 10.24
C MET A 123 11.68 -22.68 10.86
N GLY A 124 12.86 -22.06 10.81
CA GLY A 124 14.11 -22.62 11.35
C GLY A 124 14.67 -23.80 10.53
N LEU A 125 14.33 -23.89 9.24
CA LEU A 125 14.74 -24.98 8.37
C LEU A 125 16.16 -24.75 7.83
N ASN A 126 16.97 -25.80 7.81
CA ASN A 126 18.32 -25.74 7.24
C ASN A 126 18.26 -25.97 5.73
N LEU A 127 18.62 -24.95 4.95
CA LEU A 127 18.60 -25.02 3.50
C LEU A 127 19.90 -25.61 2.94
N THR A 128 19.77 -26.56 2.02
CA THR A 128 20.87 -27.20 1.29
C THR A 128 21.25 -26.34 0.08
N GLU A 129 22.53 -26.32 -0.29
CA GLU A 129 22.97 -25.68 -1.51
C GLU A 129 22.53 -26.48 -2.74
N PRO A 130 21.89 -25.85 -3.74
CA PRO A 130 21.48 -26.54 -4.96
C PRO A 130 22.70 -26.81 -5.88
N ALA A 131 22.73 -28.01 -6.46
CA ALA A 131 23.65 -28.32 -7.54
C ALA A 131 22.88 -28.31 -8.88
N ASN A 132 23.60 -28.09 -9.99
CA ASN A 132 23.03 -28.11 -11.34
C ASN A 132 21.79 -27.22 -11.51
N PHE A 133 21.81 -26.02 -10.89
CA PHE A 133 20.69 -25.07 -10.92
C PHE A 133 20.43 -24.55 -12.34
N LEU A 134 19.16 -24.59 -12.74
CA LEU A 134 18.68 -24.09 -14.01
C LEU A 134 17.38 -23.30 -13.80
N ALA A 135 17.36 -22.02 -14.18
CA ALA A 135 16.16 -21.22 -14.21
C ALA A 135 15.54 -21.19 -15.62
N VAL A 136 14.23 -21.39 -15.69
CA VAL A 136 13.43 -21.24 -16.93
C VAL A 136 12.54 -20.00 -16.77
N PRO A 137 12.87 -18.89 -17.44
CA PRO A 137 12.15 -17.63 -17.26
C PRO A 137 10.63 -17.76 -17.42
N GLY A 138 9.88 -17.24 -16.46
CA GLY A 138 8.42 -17.26 -16.45
C GLY A 138 7.77 -18.63 -16.15
N LYS A 139 8.56 -19.69 -15.92
CA LYS A 139 8.05 -21.04 -15.67
C LYS A 139 8.46 -21.57 -14.30
N GLY A 140 9.74 -21.57 -13.97
CA GLY A 140 10.23 -22.12 -12.72
C GLY A 140 11.72 -22.43 -12.74
N VAL A 141 12.15 -23.18 -11.75
CA VAL A 141 13.55 -23.57 -11.55
C VAL A 141 13.68 -25.09 -11.37
N SER A 142 14.85 -25.62 -11.70
CA SER A 142 15.22 -26.99 -11.39
C SER A 142 16.63 -27.05 -10.82
N ALA A 143 16.86 -27.97 -9.89
CA ALA A 143 18.18 -28.22 -9.33
C ALA A 143 18.27 -29.65 -8.77
N GLU A 144 19.46 -30.05 -8.34
CA GLU A 144 19.69 -31.27 -7.58
C GLU A 144 19.91 -30.90 -6.10
N ILE A 145 19.10 -31.49 -5.22
CA ILE A 145 19.23 -31.41 -3.76
C ILE A 145 19.51 -32.81 -3.22
N ASN A 146 20.67 -33.00 -2.58
CA ASN A 146 21.10 -34.32 -2.08
C ASN A 146 21.08 -35.43 -3.15
N ALA A 147 21.50 -35.11 -4.38
CA ALA A 147 21.49 -35.96 -5.57
C ALA A 147 20.07 -36.35 -6.08
N GLU A 148 19.02 -35.69 -5.62
CA GLU A 148 17.66 -35.84 -6.11
C GLU A 148 17.28 -34.63 -6.97
N ARG A 149 16.69 -34.90 -8.13
CA ARG A 149 16.21 -33.83 -9.02
C ARG A 149 14.95 -33.19 -8.45
N VAL A 150 14.95 -31.88 -8.29
CA VAL A 150 13.81 -31.12 -7.80
C VAL A 150 13.44 -30.04 -8.82
N LEU A 151 12.12 -29.88 -9.04
CA LEU A 151 11.55 -28.80 -9.84
C LEU A 151 10.60 -27.99 -8.96
N VAL A 152 10.68 -26.66 -9.09
CA VAL A 152 9.77 -25.71 -8.45
C VAL A 152 9.28 -24.72 -9.50
N GLY A 153 7.97 -24.53 -9.65
CA GLY A 153 7.46 -23.61 -10.65
C GLY A 153 5.96 -23.70 -10.89
N THR A 154 5.54 -23.23 -12.07
CA THR A 154 4.14 -23.25 -12.49
C THR A 154 3.64 -24.68 -12.71
N LEU A 155 2.32 -24.88 -12.66
CA LEU A 155 1.73 -26.19 -12.97
C LEU A 155 2.08 -26.67 -14.39
N ASP A 156 2.06 -25.74 -15.35
CA ASP A 156 2.40 -26.01 -16.74
C ASP A 156 3.87 -26.45 -16.87
N PHE A 157 4.77 -25.85 -16.10
CA PHE A 157 6.19 -26.22 -16.08
C PHE A 157 6.41 -27.66 -15.64
N LEU A 158 5.72 -28.11 -14.60
CA LEU A 158 5.81 -29.49 -14.15
C LEU A 158 5.20 -30.45 -15.18
N GLN A 159 4.06 -30.10 -15.77
CA GLN A 159 3.38 -30.91 -16.78
C GLN A 159 4.22 -31.07 -18.05
N GLU A 160 4.86 -30.00 -18.54
CA GLU A 160 5.79 -30.02 -19.66
C GLU A 160 7.02 -30.93 -19.39
N ASN A 161 7.42 -31.06 -18.12
CA ASN A 161 8.48 -31.97 -17.69
C ASN A 161 7.99 -33.40 -17.40
N GLY A 162 6.72 -33.71 -17.72
CA GLY A 162 6.16 -35.08 -17.66
C GLY A 162 5.61 -35.48 -16.30
N PHE A 163 5.42 -34.55 -15.36
CA PHE A 163 4.84 -34.85 -14.05
C PHE A 163 3.31 -34.87 -14.09
N ASP A 164 2.71 -35.83 -13.38
CA ASP A 164 1.28 -35.85 -13.13
C ASP A 164 0.91 -34.86 -12.02
N ILE A 165 0.26 -33.77 -12.40
CA ILE A 165 -0.18 -32.70 -11.49
C ILE A 165 -1.55 -32.94 -10.86
N SER A 166 -2.24 -34.04 -11.23
CA SER A 166 -3.60 -34.33 -10.74
C SER A 166 -3.73 -34.32 -9.21
N PRO A 167 -2.76 -34.82 -8.43
CA PRO A 167 -2.87 -34.82 -6.97
C PRO A 167 -2.91 -33.44 -6.34
N ILE A 168 -2.30 -32.44 -6.97
CA ILE A 168 -2.21 -31.07 -6.44
C ILE A 168 -3.30 -30.13 -6.98
N MET A 169 -4.01 -30.53 -8.03
CA MET A 169 -5.01 -29.67 -8.69
C MET A 169 -6.09 -29.13 -7.75
N PRO A 170 -6.69 -29.92 -6.85
CA PRO A 170 -7.72 -29.40 -5.94
C PRO A 170 -7.22 -28.25 -5.07
N ALA A 171 -6.03 -28.36 -4.50
CA ALA A 171 -5.41 -27.29 -3.70
C ALA A 171 -5.00 -26.09 -4.57
N ALA A 172 -4.44 -26.34 -5.74
CA ALA A 172 -4.02 -25.30 -6.66
C ALA A 172 -5.20 -24.44 -7.16
N GLU A 173 -6.33 -25.06 -7.50
CA GLU A 173 -7.53 -24.36 -7.92
C GLU A 173 -8.16 -23.53 -6.79
N GLU A 174 -8.17 -24.07 -5.57
CA GLU A 174 -8.67 -23.37 -4.40
C GLU A 174 -7.86 -22.10 -4.14
N TYR A 175 -6.53 -22.20 -4.13
CA TYR A 175 -5.67 -21.06 -3.88
C TYR A 175 -5.65 -20.05 -5.05
N ARG A 176 -5.79 -20.51 -6.30
CA ARG A 176 -5.97 -19.61 -7.45
C ARG A 176 -7.24 -18.78 -7.32
N ARG A 177 -8.36 -19.37 -6.86
CA ARG A 177 -9.61 -18.63 -6.59
C ARG A 177 -9.44 -17.59 -5.50
N GLN A 178 -8.50 -17.80 -4.57
CA GLN A 178 -8.11 -16.82 -3.55
C GLN A 178 -7.09 -15.78 -4.06
N GLY A 179 -6.81 -15.75 -5.35
CA GLY A 179 -5.86 -14.79 -5.95
C GLY A 179 -4.39 -15.04 -5.60
N LYS A 180 -4.04 -16.24 -5.12
CA LYS A 180 -2.66 -16.60 -4.75
C LYS A 180 -1.89 -17.16 -5.94
N THR A 181 -0.59 -16.91 -5.95
CA THR A 181 0.35 -17.53 -6.90
C THR A 181 0.71 -18.93 -6.40
N ILE A 182 0.62 -19.93 -7.29
CA ILE A 182 0.93 -21.32 -6.97
C ILE A 182 2.31 -21.68 -7.47
N MET A 183 3.11 -22.24 -6.58
CA MET A 183 4.40 -22.85 -6.90
C MET A 183 4.28 -24.35 -6.62
N ALA A 184 4.24 -25.15 -7.68
CA ALA A 184 4.21 -26.60 -7.59
C ALA A 184 5.63 -27.15 -7.39
N VAL A 185 5.78 -28.20 -6.61
CA VAL A 185 7.06 -28.81 -6.27
C VAL A 185 7.02 -30.28 -6.66
N ALA A 186 8.02 -30.72 -7.44
CA ALA A 186 8.23 -32.11 -7.80
C ALA A 186 9.63 -32.54 -7.41
N GLN A 187 9.76 -33.80 -7.00
CA GLN A 187 11.03 -34.43 -6.61
C GLN A 187 11.14 -35.78 -7.30
N ASN A 188 12.29 -36.02 -7.95
CA ASN A 188 12.56 -37.21 -8.76
C ASN A 188 11.51 -37.40 -9.87
N THR A 189 10.50 -38.24 -9.65
CA THR A 189 9.44 -38.57 -10.62
C THR A 189 8.04 -38.20 -10.17
N GLU A 190 7.89 -37.62 -8.99
CA GLU A 190 6.59 -37.39 -8.37
C GLU A 190 6.40 -35.92 -7.98
N VAL A 191 5.15 -35.46 -8.05
CA VAL A 191 4.76 -34.18 -7.48
C VAL A 191 4.55 -34.37 -5.97
N ILE A 192 5.29 -33.59 -5.18
CA ILE A 192 5.29 -33.72 -3.72
C ILE A 192 4.36 -32.72 -3.03
N GLY A 193 4.01 -31.62 -3.70
CA GLY A 193 3.08 -30.64 -3.14
C GLY A 193 3.04 -29.30 -3.84
N VAL A 194 2.37 -28.36 -3.19
CA VAL A 194 2.26 -26.96 -3.63
C VAL A 194 2.56 -26.02 -2.48
N VAL A 195 3.14 -24.87 -2.84
CA VAL A 195 3.30 -23.70 -1.97
C VAL A 195 2.52 -22.56 -2.59
N ALA A 196 1.63 -21.96 -1.80
CA ALA A 196 0.89 -20.76 -2.23
C ALA A 196 1.58 -19.52 -1.69
N VAL A 197 1.75 -18.54 -2.56
CA VAL A 197 2.41 -17.26 -2.27
C VAL A 197 1.47 -16.12 -2.63
N ALA A 198 1.32 -15.15 -1.74
CA ALA A 198 0.52 -13.96 -1.99
C ALA A 198 1.17 -12.73 -1.35
N ASP A 199 0.84 -11.56 -1.89
CA ASP A 199 1.13 -10.30 -1.23
C ASP A 199 0.09 -10.07 -0.13
N THR A 200 0.55 -9.99 1.11
CA THR A 200 -0.32 -9.94 2.30
C THR A 200 -0.60 -8.51 2.73
N LEU A 201 -1.74 -8.31 3.41
CA LEU A 201 -2.07 -7.00 3.99
C LEU A 201 -0.97 -6.54 4.96
N ARG A 202 -0.67 -5.25 4.92
CA ARG A 202 0.14 -4.61 5.97
C ARG A 202 -0.62 -4.60 7.29
N THR A 203 0.12 -4.73 8.36
CA THR A 203 -0.41 -4.53 9.71
C THR A 203 -1.02 -3.14 9.83
N GLY A 204 -2.25 -3.05 10.32
CA GLY A 204 -2.97 -1.79 10.47
C GLY A 204 -3.77 -1.33 9.24
N SER A 205 -3.68 -2.02 8.07
CA SER A 205 -4.44 -1.61 6.87
C SER A 205 -5.94 -1.73 7.05
N LYS A 206 -6.40 -2.83 7.65
CA LYS A 206 -7.83 -3.05 7.90
C LYS A 206 -8.40 -2.04 8.90
N GLU A 207 -7.64 -1.77 9.95
CA GLU A 207 -7.99 -0.78 10.98
C GLU A 207 -8.05 0.62 10.36
N ALA A 208 -7.05 1.00 9.56
CA ALA A 208 -7.02 2.29 8.89
C ALA A 208 -8.21 2.50 7.94
N VAL A 209 -8.55 1.49 7.13
CA VAL A 209 -9.73 1.53 6.25
C VAL A 209 -11.00 1.70 7.04
N LYS A 210 -11.15 0.98 8.15
CA LYS A 210 -12.31 1.09 9.04
C LYS A 210 -12.42 2.50 9.61
N GLU A 211 -11.35 3.06 10.17
CA GLU A 211 -11.33 4.39 10.76
C GLU A 211 -11.63 5.48 9.70
N LEU A 212 -11.08 5.39 8.47
CA LEU A 212 -11.41 6.31 7.38
C LEU A 212 -12.91 6.29 7.04
N LYS A 213 -13.52 5.11 6.99
CA LYS A 213 -14.97 4.97 6.76
C LYS A 213 -15.79 5.55 7.92
N GLU A 214 -15.38 5.34 9.17
CA GLU A 214 -16.01 5.93 10.36
C GLU A 214 -15.94 7.47 10.36
N MET A 215 -14.89 8.04 9.77
CA MET A 215 -14.77 9.49 9.52
C MET A 215 -15.65 9.98 8.36
N GLY A 216 -16.42 9.10 7.72
CA GLY A 216 -17.32 9.44 6.62
C GLY A 216 -16.68 9.48 5.24
N MET A 217 -15.45 8.99 5.10
CA MET A 217 -14.73 8.99 3.81
C MET A 217 -15.11 7.80 2.94
N GLN A 218 -15.18 8.02 1.64
CA GLN A 218 -15.25 6.96 0.65
C GLN A 218 -13.84 6.39 0.43
N VAL A 219 -13.66 5.09 0.64
CA VAL A 219 -12.37 4.40 0.44
C VAL A 219 -12.44 3.55 -0.81
N ILE A 220 -11.49 3.77 -1.74
CA ILE A 220 -11.40 3.07 -3.03
C ILE A 220 -10.02 2.43 -3.13
N MET A 221 -9.95 1.16 -3.52
CA MET A 221 -8.68 0.52 -3.89
C MET A 221 -8.48 0.58 -5.40
N LEU A 222 -7.28 0.97 -5.83
CA LEU A 222 -6.89 1.09 -7.23
C LEU A 222 -5.66 0.21 -7.48
N THR A 223 -5.75 -0.69 -8.50
CA THR A 223 -4.65 -1.63 -8.78
C THR A 223 -4.58 -2.04 -10.25
N GLY A 224 -3.37 -2.41 -10.69
CA GLY A 224 -3.14 -3.03 -11.99
C GLY A 224 -3.44 -4.53 -12.05
N ASP A 225 -3.71 -5.17 -10.91
CA ASP A 225 -4.00 -6.60 -10.85
C ASP A 225 -5.33 -6.97 -11.51
N ASN A 226 -5.52 -8.27 -11.71
CA ASN A 226 -6.81 -8.80 -12.16
C ASN A 226 -7.90 -8.58 -11.09
N LEU A 227 -9.16 -8.61 -11.54
CA LEU A 227 -10.31 -8.29 -10.71
C LEU A 227 -10.52 -9.28 -9.54
N GLU A 228 -10.18 -10.56 -9.72
CA GLU A 228 -10.36 -11.59 -8.69
C GLU A 228 -9.42 -11.35 -7.51
N THR A 229 -8.12 -11.21 -7.78
CA THR A 229 -7.12 -10.89 -6.76
C THR A 229 -7.42 -9.55 -6.07
N ALA A 230 -7.83 -8.55 -6.83
CA ALA A 230 -8.15 -7.24 -6.30
C ALA A 230 -9.38 -7.29 -5.35
N ARG A 231 -10.41 -8.03 -5.72
CA ARG A 231 -11.61 -8.20 -4.86
C ARG A 231 -11.29 -8.91 -3.57
N GLU A 232 -10.47 -9.96 -3.61
CA GLU A 232 -10.06 -10.71 -2.42
C GLU A 232 -9.32 -9.80 -1.42
N ILE A 233 -8.33 -9.04 -1.89
CA ILE A 233 -7.59 -8.08 -1.05
C ILE A 233 -8.51 -6.97 -0.54
N GLY A 234 -9.41 -6.45 -1.39
CA GLY A 234 -10.41 -5.45 -0.99
C GLY A 234 -11.31 -5.97 0.14
N GLN A 235 -11.83 -7.19 0.01
CA GLN A 235 -12.65 -7.81 1.03
C GLN A 235 -11.89 -8.02 2.34
N GLN A 236 -10.65 -8.51 2.29
CA GLN A 236 -9.80 -8.67 3.47
C GLN A 236 -9.51 -7.34 4.16
N ALA A 237 -9.28 -6.27 3.39
CA ALA A 237 -9.04 -4.91 3.90
C ALA A 237 -10.32 -4.19 4.33
N GLY A 238 -11.51 -4.72 3.98
CA GLY A 238 -12.79 -4.08 4.25
C GLY A 238 -13.12 -2.94 3.27
N ILE A 239 -12.59 -2.98 2.04
CA ILE A 239 -12.84 -1.99 0.98
C ILE A 239 -13.89 -2.53 0.01
N ASP A 240 -15.02 -1.82 -0.12
CA ASP A 240 -16.14 -2.26 -0.97
C ASP A 240 -15.95 -1.87 -2.44
N GLN A 241 -15.24 -0.78 -2.70
CA GLN A 241 -15.03 -0.26 -4.04
C GLN A 241 -13.60 -0.54 -4.52
N VAL A 242 -13.49 -1.40 -5.53
CA VAL A 242 -12.23 -1.84 -6.11
C VAL A 242 -12.22 -1.55 -7.61
N ILE A 243 -11.18 -0.88 -8.09
CA ILE A 243 -10.92 -0.60 -9.50
C ILE A 243 -9.66 -1.36 -9.88
N ALA A 244 -9.83 -2.41 -10.67
CA ALA A 244 -8.78 -3.37 -11.03
C ALA A 244 -8.40 -3.28 -12.52
N GLY A 245 -7.25 -3.84 -12.89
CA GLY A 245 -6.77 -3.88 -14.28
C GLY A 245 -6.36 -2.51 -14.83
N VAL A 246 -5.99 -1.58 -13.98
CA VAL A 246 -5.70 -0.19 -14.35
C VAL A 246 -4.22 -0.01 -14.60
N LEU A 247 -3.85 0.32 -15.83
CA LEU A 247 -2.48 0.70 -16.19
C LEU A 247 -2.08 2.03 -15.49
N PRO A 248 -0.79 2.35 -15.35
CA PRO A 248 -0.34 3.55 -14.65
C PRO A 248 -1.01 4.85 -15.14
N GLU A 249 -1.17 5.03 -16.45
CA GLU A 249 -1.87 6.19 -17.03
C GLU A 249 -3.37 6.20 -16.68
N GLY A 250 -3.98 5.02 -16.59
CA GLY A 250 -5.38 4.86 -16.20
C GLY A 250 -5.64 5.29 -14.75
N LYS A 251 -4.66 5.12 -13.84
CA LYS A 251 -4.78 5.57 -12.45
C LYS A 251 -5.03 7.07 -12.37
N ILE A 252 -4.30 7.86 -13.17
CA ILE A 252 -4.48 9.32 -13.25
C ILE A 252 -5.90 9.67 -13.72
N ASN A 253 -6.40 8.95 -14.73
CA ASN A 253 -7.73 9.21 -15.28
C ASN A 253 -8.83 8.93 -14.25
N GLU A 254 -8.70 7.87 -13.44
CA GLU A 254 -9.66 7.58 -12.37
C GLU A 254 -9.67 8.66 -11.29
N ILE A 255 -8.51 9.17 -10.88
CA ILE A 255 -8.42 10.29 -9.93
C ILE A 255 -9.09 11.52 -10.53
N ARG A 256 -8.78 11.88 -11.79
CA ARG A 256 -9.40 13.02 -12.47
C ARG A 256 -10.92 12.87 -12.56
N ARG A 257 -11.43 11.68 -12.88
CA ARG A 257 -12.87 11.39 -12.93
C ARG A 257 -13.55 11.65 -11.58
N LEU A 258 -12.91 11.26 -10.48
CA LEU A 258 -13.43 11.53 -9.12
C LEU A 258 -13.43 13.04 -8.83
N GLN A 259 -12.36 13.76 -9.18
CA GLN A 259 -12.26 15.21 -9.02
C GLN A 259 -13.32 15.97 -9.88
N GLU A 260 -13.56 15.53 -11.12
CA GLU A 260 -14.59 16.09 -12.00
C GLU A 260 -16.02 15.88 -11.45
N SER A 261 -16.23 14.88 -10.58
CA SER A 261 -17.49 14.71 -9.84
C SER A 261 -17.66 15.67 -8.65
N GLY A 262 -16.71 16.60 -8.45
CA GLY A 262 -16.71 17.60 -7.39
C GLY A 262 -16.16 17.11 -6.05
N LYS A 263 -15.47 15.96 -6.03
CA LYS A 263 -14.90 15.36 -4.81
C LYS A 263 -13.47 15.82 -4.58
N VAL A 264 -13.11 16.03 -3.32
CA VAL A 264 -11.74 16.22 -2.88
C VAL A 264 -11.09 14.86 -2.65
N VAL A 265 -10.08 14.54 -3.47
CA VAL A 265 -9.48 13.21 -3.58
C VAL A 265 -8.09 13.18 -2.98
N ALA A 266 -7.87 12.32 -2.00
CA ALA A 266 -6.54 11.92 -1.57
C ALA A 266 -6.10 10.64 -2.31
N MET A 267 -4.89 10.62 -2.85
CA MET A 267 -4.24 9.42 -3.37
C MET A 267 -3.12 9.01 -2.43
N VAL A 268 -3.10 7.73 -2.07
CA VAL A 268 -2.10 7.13 -1.18
C VAL A 268 -1.35 6.04 -1.94
N GLY A 269 -0.04 6.12 -1.97
CA GLY A 269 0.81 5.17 -2.71
C GLY A 269 2.22 5.06 -2.13
N ASP A 270 3.02 4.13 -2.65
CA ASP A 270 4.44 3.97 -2.30
C ASP A 270 5.35 4.99 -3.04
N GLY A 271 4.81 5.65 -4.04
CA GLY A 271 5.41 6.74 -4.80
C GLY A 271 6.34 6.36 -5.93
N ILE A 272 6.76 5.11 -6.07
CA ILE A 272 7.64 4.71 -7.18
C ILE A 272 6.86 4.69 -8.50
N ASN A 273 5.75 3.97 -8.51
CA ASN A 273 4.89 3.81 -9.69
C ASN A 273 3.72 4.79 -9.70
N ASP A 274 3.40 5.38 -8.56
CA ASP A 274 2.20 6.21 -8.35
C ASP A 274 2.49 7.72 -8.38
N ALA A 275 3.74 8.13 -8.55
CA ALA A 275 4.14 9.55 -8.51
C ALA A 275 3.25 10.46 -9.37
N PRO A 276 2.87 10.11 -10.62
CA PRO A 276 1.96 10.93 -11.42
C PRO A 276 0.55 11.00 -10.84
N SER A 277 0.07 9.92 -10.21
CA SER A 277 -1.25 9.84 -9.57
C SER A 277 -1.29 10.62 -8.26
N LEU A 278 -0.20 10.56 -7.47
CA LEU A 278 -0.02 11.37 -6.27
C LEU A 278 0.00 12.87 -6.59
N ALA A 279 0.65 13.25 -7.69
CA ALA A 279 0.69 14.65 -8.15
C ALA A 279 -0.65 15.15 -8.72
N GLN A 280 -1.46 14.26 -9.33
CA GLN A 280 -2.79 14.59 -9.86
C GLN A 280 -3.82 14.81 -8.75
N ALA A 281 -3.78 14.07 -7.66
CA ALA A 281 -4.74 14.13 -6.57
C ALA A 281 -4.71 15.50 -5.86
N ASP A 282 -5.83 15.90 -5.22
CA ASP A 282 -5.87 17.09 -4.39
C ASP A 282 -4.93 16.97 -3.20
N LEU A 283 -4.75 15.75 -2.69
CA LEU A 283 -3.78 15.41 -1.67
C LEU A 283 -3.04 14.12 -2.02
N GLY A 284 -1.78 14.21 -2.42
CA GLY A 284 -0.90 13.05 -2.55
C GLY A 284 -0.28 12.69 -1.19
N VAL A 285 -0.34 11.41 -0.81
CA VAL A 285 0.26 10.88 0.41
C VAL A 285 1.19 9.73 0.05
N ALA A 286 2.49 9.91 0.24
CA ALA A 286 3.48 8.86 0.06
C ALA A 286 3.69 8.07 1.35
N ILE A 287 3.69 6.72 1.26
CA ILE A 287 3.93 5.82 2.39
C ILE A 287 5.32 5.18 2.30
N GLY A 288 5.99 5.10 3.45
CA GLY A 288 7.24 4.36 3.62
C GLY A 288 8.48 5.23 3.48
N SER A 289 9.66 4.58 3.56
CA SER A 289 10.95 5.19 3.25
C SER A 289 11.07 5.45 1.73
N GLY A 290 10.03 6.07 1.16
CA GLY A 290 9.88 6.26 -0.27
C GLY A 290 11.17 6.76 -0.89
N THR A 291 11.46 6.30 -2.10
CA THR A 291 12.52 6.86 -2.93
C THR A 291 12.41 8.38 -2.94
N ASP A 292 13.52 9.09 -3.09
CA ASP A 292 13.56 10.57 -3.18
C ASP A 292 12.49 11.13 -4.15
N VAL A 293 12.10 10.34 -5.17
CA VAL A 293 11.06 10.67 -6.14
C VAL A 293 9.66 10.70 -5.53
N ALA A 294 9.34 9.75 -4.63
CA ALA A 294 8.05 9.71 -3.96
C ALA A 294 7.88 10.86 -2.98
N VAL A 295 8.92 11.08 -2.17
CA VAL A 295 8.99 12.24 -1.26
C VAL A 295 8.89 13.53 -2.07
N ALA A 296 9.49 13.61 -3.27
CA ALA A 296 9.43 14.79 -4.12
C ALA A 296 8.04 15.03 -4.74
N ALA A 297 7.26 14.00 -5.00
CA ALA A 297 5.96 14.11 -5.68
C ALA A 297 4.77 14.36 -4.73
N ALA A 298 4.86 13.93 -3.47
CA ALA A 298 3.73 13.97 -2.55
C ALA A 298 3.79 15.17 -1.59
N PRO A 299 2.68 15.94 -1.44
CA PRO A 299 2.55 16.99 -0.43
C PRO A 299 2.59 16.48 1.02
N VAL A 300 2.28 15.20 1.25
CA VAL A 300 2.35 14.54 2.55
C VAL A 300 3.19 13.28 2.43
N THR A 301 4.10 13.07 3.38
CA THR A 301 4.93 11.86 3.48
C THR A 301 4.78 11.24 4.86
N LEU A 302 4.49 9.95 4.90
CA LEU A 302 4.48 9.16 6.13
C LEU A 302 5.84 8.50 6.33
N ILE A 303 6.47 8.78 7.46
CA ILE A 303 7.70 8.08 7.89
C ILE A 303 7.26 6.71 8.43
N GLY A 304 7.56 5.67 7.67
CA GLY A 304 7.11 4.32 8.01
C GLY A 304 5.98 3.84 7.12
N SER A 305 5.61 2.57 7.31
CA SER A 305 4.72 1.85 6.40
C SER A 305 3.31 1.61 6.97
N ASP A 306 2.94 2.31 8.04
CA ASP A 306 1.65 2.12 8.71
C ASP A 306 0.57 3.02 8.09
N LEU A 307 -0.42 2.41 7.46
CA LEU A 307 -1.53 3.11 6.81
C LEU A 307 -2.38 3.96 7.78
N ARG A 308 -2.35 3.66 9.09
CA ARG A 308 -2.98 4.51 10.12
C ARG A 308 -2.40 5.93 10.18
N GLY A 309 -1.23 6.14 9.61
CA GLY A 309 -0.66 7.48 9.40
C GLY A 309 -1.54 8.36 8.53
N VAL A 310 -2.26 7.80 7.53
CA VAL A 310 -3.20 8.54 6.67
C VAL A 310 -4.39 9.05 7.51
N VAL A 311 -4.94 8.18 8.35
CA VAL A 311 -6.03 8.55 9.27
C VAL A 311 -5.63 9.71 10.17
N LYS A 312 -4.43 9.60 10.78
CA LYS A 312 -3.88 10.65 11.64
C LYS A 312 -3.61 11.95 10.88
N ALA A 313 -3.12 11.87 9.63
CA ALA A 313 -2.88 13.03 8.79
C ALA A 313 -4.17 13.81 8.51
N ILE A 314 -5.26 13.10 8.25
CA ILE A 314 -6.58 13.68 8.01
C ILE A 314 -7.19 14.19 9.33
N ALA A 315 -7.09 13.46 10.42
CA ALA A 315 -7.63 13.86 11.72
C ALA A 315 -6.90 15.06 12.35
N LEU A 316 -5.66 15.33 11.93
CA LEU A 316 -4.84 16.44 12.44
C LEU A 316 -5.22 17.77 11.80
N SER A 317 -5.84 17.74 10.64
CA SER A 317 -6.22 18.90 9.84
C SER A 317 -7.63 19.37 10.19
#